data_97b64291fd34219d7fbfed7b7b995b24
#
_entry.id   97b64291fd34219d7fbfed7b7b995b24
#
_cell.length_a   1.000
_cell.length_b   1.000
_cell.length_c   1.000
_cell.angle_alpha   90.00
_cell.angle_beta   90.00
_cell.angle_gamma   90.00
#
_symmetry.space_group_name_H-M   'P 1'
#
loop_
_entity.id
_entity.type
_entity.pdbx_description
1 polymer ?
#
loop_
_entity_poly.entity_id
_entity_poly.type
_entity_poly.pdbx_seq_one_letter_code
_entity_poly.pdbx_strand_id
1 'polypeptide(L)'
;AGRGTDIILGGNPEFLTELDLREKGLDPLEDQDAYQTAWNNTLAKYEEQSQAEHNEVEGLGGLYVIGSERHESRRIDNQLRGRSGRQGDPGESRFYLSLQDELMRLFKPEVIDRAMVTLKMPEDMPIESKWVSRQIESAQKQVEAQNFEMRKNVLKYDDVMNRQRHVIYGDRRKVLEGADVEAELRATTDRVVEAGVRKYAEGYSEDWDLDAMWNEIGTVYPVGLDLDEYADCQDVEELIEDFKADAQEAYDRRESELGEATMRQLEREVLLTVLDRKWREHLYEMDYLREGIGLRAMAQRDPLVEYQREGGDMFNSMMDSFKEEVVGFLFNLEIETGPQVGLVTCLLYTSPSP
;
A
#
# COMPACT_ATOMS: atom_id res chain seq x y z
N ALA A 1 -10.64 16.57 16.41
CA ALA A 1 -10.53 17.96 15.94
C ALA A 1 -10.40 17.94 14.41
N GLY A 2 -11.51 18.06 13.67
CA GLY A 2 -11.56 17.94 12.20
C GLY A 2 -10.46 18.75 11.48
N ARG A 3 -9.86 18.15 10.45
CA ARG A 3 -8.86 18.78 9.62
C ARG A 3 -9.51 19.23 8.32
N GLY A 4 -9.21 20.46 7.88
CA GLY A 4 -9.70 20.97 6.59
C GLY A 4 -11.03 21.72 6.65
N THR A 5 -11.68 21.82 7.82
CA THR A 5 -12.86 22.65 8.01
C THR A 5 -12.44 23.99 8.61
N ASP A 6 -12.76 25.06 7.96
CA ASP A 6 -12.55 26.41 8.49
C ASP A 6 -13.71 26.81 9.44
N ILE A 7 -13.43 27.68 10.41
CA ILE A 7 -14.41 28.23 11.32
C ILE A 7 -14.43 29.74 11.09
N ILE A 8 -15.57 30.21 10.65
CA ILE A 8 -15.81 31.63 10.41
C ILE A 8 -16.74 32.13 11.51
N LEU A 9 -16.35 33.20 12.23
CA LEU A 9 -17.23 33.82 13.21
C LEU A 9 -18.45 34.43 12.51
N GLY A 10 -19.62 34.29 13.10
CA GLY A 10 -20.87 34.74 12.49
C GLY A 10 -21.50 33.72 11.53
N GLY A 11 -20.84 32.59 11.24
CA GLY A 11 -21.36 31.52 10.39
C GLY A 11 -21.01 31.69 8.90
N ASN A 12 -21.55 30.80 8.07
CA ASN A 12 -21.38 30.80 6.61
C ASN A 12 -22.66 31.31 5.93
N PRO A 13 -22.65 32.52 5.35
CA PRO A 13 -23.84 33.09 4.71
C PRO A 13 -24.34 32.31 3.49
N GLU A 14 -23.43 31.70 2.72
CA GLU A 14 -23.81 30.85 1.58
C GLU A 14 -24.61 29.63 2.01
N PHE A 15 -24.16 28.94 3.07
CA PHE A 15 -24.85 27.77 3.61
C PHE A 15 -26.22 28.12 4.19
N LEU A 16 -26.32 29.25 4.91
CA LEU A 16 -27.58 29.74 5.45
C LEU A 16 -28.55 30.12 4.30
N THR A 17 -28.03 30.70 3.24
CA THR A 17 -28.81 31.02 2.03
C THR A 17 -29.36 29.75 1.36
N GLU A 18 -28.52 28.73 1.20
CA GLU A 18 -28.94 27.45 0.62
C GLU A 18 -30.05 26.78 1.43
N LEU A 19 -29.91 26.76 2.76
CA LEU A 19 -30.95 26.21 3.65
C LEU A 19 -32.25 26.98 3.56
N ASP A 20 -32.22 28.30 3.57
CA ASP A 20 -33.41 29.14 3.50
C ASP A 20 -34.14 28.96 2.14
N LEU A 21 -33.39 28.89 1.04
CA LEU A 21 -34.01 28.66 -0.29
C LEU A 21 -34.58 27.26 -0.40
N ARG A 22 -33.92 26.27 0.17
CA ARG A 22 -34.43 24.90 0.21
C ARG A 22 -35.71 24.78 1.05
N GLU A 23 -35.78 25.46 2.18
CA GLU A 23 -37.02 25.53 3.00
C GLU A 23 -38.16 26.23 2.26
N LYS A 24 -37.87 27.20 1.40
CA LYS A 24 -38.83 27.86 0.53
C LYS A 24 -39.24 27.06 -0.70
N GLY A 25 -38.66 25.87 -0.88
CA GLY A 25 -38.96 24.97 -2.01
C GLY A 25 -38.42 25.44 -3.35
N LEU A 26 -37.38 26.29 -3.35
CA LEU A 26 -36.71 26.72 -4.58
C LEU A 26 -35.57 25.74 -4.88
N ASP A 27 -35.64 25.10 -6.06
CA ASP A 27 -34.63 24.16 -6.54
C ASP A 27 -33.90 24.76 -7.75
N PRO A 28 -32.54 24.80 -7.74
CA PRO A 28 -31.77 25.32 -8.88
C PRO A 28 -31.95 24.52 -10.17
N LEU A 29 -32.50 23.28 -10.09
CA LEU A 29 -32.76 22.43 -11.25
C LEU A 29 -34.13 22.70 -11.91
N GLU A 30 -35.09 23.31 -11.19
CA GLU A 30 -36.44 23.59 -11.70
C GLU A 30 -36.54 24.96 -12.37
N ASP A 31 -36.00 26.02 -11.74
CA ASP A 31 -36.01 27.39 -12.27
C ASP A 31 -34.74 28.12 -11.87
N GLN A 32 -33.74 28.09 -12.77
CA GLN A 32 -32.41 28.65 -12.50
C GLN A 32 -32.43 30.17 -12.35
N ASP A 33 -33.25 30.89 -13.11
CA ASP A 33 -33.28 32.37 -13.06
C ASP A 33 -33.96 32.86 -11.77
N ALA A 34 -35.08 32.25 -11.40
CA ALA A 34 -35.77 32.56 -10.14
C ALA A 34 -34.89 32.20 -8.93
N TYR A 35 -34.20 31.05 -8.98
CA TYR A 35 -33.25 30.61 -7.94
C TYR A 35 -32.12 31.63 -7.80
N GLN A 36 -31.46 32.03 -8.90
CA GLN A 36 -30.34 32.97 -8.87
C GLN A 36 -30.72 34.33 -8.32
N THR A 37 -31.93 34.83 -8.69
CA THR A 37 -32.43 36.09 -8.16
C THR A 37 -32.75 36.02 -6.67
N ALA A 38 -33.37 34.94 -6.24
CA ALA A 38 -33.64 34.69 -4.82
C ALA A 38 -32.36 34.49 -4.02
N TRP A 39 -31.38 33.79 -4.62
CA TRP A 39 -30.06 33.58 -4.02
C TRP A 39 -29.36 34.91 -3.70
N ASN A 40 -29.22 35.79 -4.69
CA ASN A 40 -28.51 37.06 -4.49
C ASN A 40 -29.17 37.93 -3.40
N ASN A 41 -30.50 37.96 -3.35
CA ASN A 41 -31.22 38.74 -2.33
C ASN A 41 -31.08 38.12 -0.94
N THR A 42 -31.14 36.81 -0.86
CA THR A 42 -31.07 36.07 0.41
C THR A 42 -29.63 36.07 0.94
N LEU A 43 -28.63 35.91 0.05
CA LEU A 43 -27.22 35.97 0.38
C LEU A 43 -26.83 37.33 1.01
N ALA A 44 -27.22 38.44 0.37
CA ALA A 44 -26.94 39.78 0.89
C ALA A 44 -27.48 39.99 2.31
N LYS A 45 -28.69 39.43 2.59
CA LYS A 45 -29.28 39.48 3.93
C LYS A 45 -28.43 38.68 4.95
N TYR A 46 -28.01 37.47 4.59
CA TYR A 46 -27.20 36.62 5.47
C TYR A 46 -25.75 37.10 5.61
N GLU A 47 -25.19 37.77 4.62
CA GLU A 47 -23.90 38.44 4.70
C GLU A 47 -23.91 39.56 5.75
N GLU A 48 -24.97 40.43 5.72
CA GLU A 48 -25.16 41.50 6.71
C GLU A 48 -25.33 40.92 8.14
N GLN A 49 -26.15 39.87 8.27
CA GLN A 49 -26.36 39.20 9.54
C GLN A 49 -25.07 38.55 10.06
N SER A 50 -24.38 37.77 9.24
CA SER A 50 -23.13 37.10 9.61
C SER A 50 -22.05 38.11 10.00
N GLN A 51 -21.97 39.24 9.31
CA GLN A 51 -21.00 40.27 9.63
C GLN A 51 -21.36 40.97 10.98
N ALA A 52 -22.63 41.17 11.28
CA ALA A 52 -23.05 41.71 12.58
C ALA A 52 -22.71 40.77 13.73
N GLU A 53 -23.03 39.48 13.55
CA GLU A 53 -22.70 38.44 14.52
C GLU A 53 -21.17 38.25 14.68
N HIS A 54 -20.40 38.33 13.59
CA HIS A 54 -18.93 38.30 13.62
C HIS A 54 -18.39 39.43 14.51
N ASN A 55 -18.84 40.66 14.30
CA ASN A 55 -18.39 41.83 15.08
C ASN A 55 -18.76 41.72 16.56
N GLU A 56 -19.94 41.16 16.88
CA GLU A 56 -20.36 40.88 18.25
C GLU A 56 -19.47 39.87 18.93
N VAL A 57 -19.24 38.69 18.28
CA VAL A 57 -18.39 37.62 18.81
C VAL A 57 -16.94 38.08 18.95
N GLU A 58 -16.42 38.83 17.97
CA GLU A 58 -15.08 39.43 18.03
C GLU A 58 -14.96 40.39 19.24
N GLY A 59 -15.96 41.25 19.45
CA GLY A 59 -16.03 42.16 20.59
C GLY A 59 -16.09 41.47 21.95
N LEU A 60 -16.60 40.22 22.01
CA LEU A 60 -16.64 39.38 23.21
C LEU A 60 -15.31 38.59 23.42
N GLY A 61 -14.35 38.67 22.51
CA GLY A 61 -13.05 37.99 22.59
C GLY A 61 -12.93 36.78 21.67
N GLY A 62 -13.86 36.57 20.74
CA GLY A 62 -13.82 35.52 19.74
C GLY A 62 -14.24 34.15 20.21
N LEU A 63 -13.85 33.10 19.49
CA LEU A 63 -14.21 31.73 19.79
C LEU A 63 -13.48 31.19 21.01
N TYR A 64 -14.23 30.69 21.99
CA TYR A 64 -13.70 30.01 23.17
C TYR A 64 -13.77 28.49 22.98
N VAL A 65 -12.60 27.82 22.92
CA VAL A 65 -12.50 26.37 22.70
C VAL A 65 -12.23 25.66 24.03
N ILE A 66 -13.14 24.77 24.41
CA ILE A 66 -13.01 23.93 25.62
C ILE A 66 -12.55 22.53 25.22
N GLY A 67 -11.42 22.07 25.75
CA GLY A 67 -10.98 20.70 25.72
C GLY A 67 -11.33 19.98 27.03
N SER A 68 -12.07 18.88 26.96
CA SER A 68 -12.46 18.08 28.13
C SER A 68 -11.40 17.06 28.53
N GLU A 69 -10.42 16.81 27.64
CA GLU A 69 -9.30 15.89 27.85
C GLU A 69 -8.12 16.25 26.96
N ARG A 70 -6.97 15.63 27.18
CA ARG A 70 -5.79 15.76 26.31
C ARG A 70 -5.71 14.57 25.38
N HIS A 71 -5.37 14.82 24.14
CA HIS A 71 -5.06 13.75 23.19
C HIS A 71 -3.66 13.17 23.48
N GLU A 72 -3.41 11.97 23.01
CA GLU A 72 -2.08 11.34 23.08
C GLU A 72 -1.00 12.15 22.34
N SER A 73 -1.39 12.89 21.30
CA SER A 73 -0.48 13.72 20.50
C SER A 73 -0.72 15.21 20.73
N ARG A 74 0.34 15.94 21.10
CA ARG A 74 0.32 17.40 21.23
C ARG A 74 -0.09 18.11 19.95
N ARG A 75 0.19 17.49 18.79
CA ARG A 75 -0.22 18.01 17.49
C ARG A 75 -1.74 18.13 17.38
N ILE A 76 -2.48 17.15 17.87
CA ILE A 76 -3.95 17.14 17.84
C ILE A 76 -4.49 18.20 18.81
N ASP A 77 -3.91 18.33 20.00
CA ASP A 77 -4.25 19.40 20.94
C ASP A 77 -4.03 20.78 20.34
N ASN A 78 -2.91 20.98 19.62
CA ASN A 78 -2.63 22.24 18.95
C ASN A 78 -3.61 22.51 17.79
N GLN A 79 -4.06 21.48 17.09
CA GLN A 79 -5.13 21.60 16.08
C GLN A 79 -6.47 22.01 16.72
N LEU A 80 -6.78 21.51 17.92
CA LEU A 80 -7.96 21.91 18.67
C LEU A 80 -7.84 23.36 19.15
N ARG A 81 -6.70 23.74 19.73
CA ARG A 81 -6.41 25.15 20.12
C ARG A 81 -6.48 26.10 18.94
N GLY A 82 -5.93 25.68 17.80
CA GLY A 82 -5.96 26.47 16.56
C GLY A 82 -7.36 26.62 15.94
N ARG A 83 -8.41 26.09 16.56
CA ARG A 83 -9.79 26.41 16.20
C ARG A 83 -10.21 27.81 16.68
N SER A 84 -9.67 28.25 17.82
CA SER A 84 -9.77 29.65 18.21
C SER A 84 -8.76 30.49 17.43
N GLY A 85 -9.10 31.73 17.10
CA GLY A 85 -8.19 32.66 16.42
C GLY A 85 -7.92 32.33 14.94
N ARG A 86 -8.85 31.71 14.22
CA ARG A 86 -8.76 31.54 12.78
C ARG A 86 -9.01 32.85 12.05
N GLN A 87 -8.48 32.98 10.84
CA GLN A 87 -8.58 34.19 9.99
C GLN A 87 -7.98 35.46 10.63
N GLY A 88 -7.25 35.34 11.74
CA GLY A 88 -6.72 36.46 12.51
C GLY A 88 -7.64 36.96 13.62
N ASP A 89 -8.81 36.35 13.78
CA ASP A 89 -9.76 36.68 14.83
C ASP A 89 -9.19 36.41 16.24
N PRO A 90 -9.61 37.14 17.27
CA PRO A 90 -9.28 36.81 18.65
C PRO A 90 -9.91 35.47 19.04
N GLY A 91 -9.34 34.83 20.06
CA GLY A 91 -9.90 33.56 20.57
C GLY A 91 -9.13 33.03 21.75
N GLU A 92 -9.77 32.20 22.53
CA GLU A 92 -9.19 31.59 23.72
C GLU A 92 -9.43 30.06 23.71
N SER A 93 -8.50 29.31 24.33
CA SER A 93 -8.70 27.86 24.52
C SER A 93 -8.29 27.45 25.92
N ARG A 94 -9.09 26.56 26.55
CA ARG A 94 -8.82 26.03 27.88
C ARG A 94 -9.08 24.53 27.92
N PHE A 95 -8.18 23.79 28.61
CA PHE A 95 -8.35 22.36 28.85
C PHE A 95 -8.74 22.13 30.30
N TYR A 96 -9.80 21.33 30.50
CA TYR A 96 -10.22 20.82 31.79
C TYR A 96 -9.94 19.32 31.82
N LEU A 97 -9.09 18.89 32.74
CA LEU A 97 -8.53 17.55 32.78
C LEU A 97 -8.88 16.86 34.09
N SER A 98 -9.09 15.56 34.04
CA SER A 98 -9.22 14.70 35.21
C SER A 98 -8.00 13.83 35.41
N LEU A 99 -7.63 13.50 36.63
CA LEU A 99 -6.62 12.48 36.91
C LEU A 99 -7.07 11.08 36.48
N GLN A 100 -8.36 10.91 36.20
CA GLN A 100 -8.95 9.67 35.68
C GLN A 100 -8.91 9.56 34.17
N ASP A 101 -8.51 10.64 33.42
CA ASP A 101 -8.37 10.63 32.02
C ASP A 101 -7.33 9.57 31.55
N GLU A 102 -7.55 8.95 30.41
CA GLU A 102 -6.74 7.82 29.93
C GLU A 102 -5.24 8.16 29.87
N LEU A 103 -4.90 9.34 29.37
CA LEU A 103 -3.52 9.81 29.34
C LEU A 103 -2.91 9.90 30.74
N MET A 104 -3.69 10.35 31.72
CA MET A 104 -3.22 10.50 33.08
C MET A 104 -3.05 9.16 33.77
N ARG A 105 -3.91 8.18 33.51
CA ARG A 105 -3.83 6.81 34.05
C ARG A 105 -2.56 6.07 33.62
N LEU A 106 -2.01 6.38 32.43
CA LEU A 106 -0.77 5.79 31.94
C LEU A 106 0.47 6.22 32.75
N PHE A 107 0.41 7.34 33.49
CA PHE A 107 1.56 7.97 34.16
C PHE A 107 1.45 8.06 35.66
N LYS A 108 1.08 6.97 36.35
CA LYS A 108 1.08 6.82 37.79
C LYS A 108 0.32 7.97 38.52
N PRO A 109 -0.99 8.05 38.36
CA PRO A 109 -1.81 9.06 39.02
C PRO A 109 -1.63 9.05 40.56
N GLU A 110 -1.20 7.92 41.12
CA GLU A 110 -0.94 7.72 42.56
C GLU A 110 0.03 8.74 43.18
N VAL A 111 0.98 9.27 42.41
CA VAL A 111 1.92 10.28 42.90
C VAL A 111 1.22 11.63 43.07
N ILE A 112 0.32 11.97 42.15
CA ILE A 112 -0.46 13.20 42.22
C ILE A 112 -1.53 13.08 43.29
N ASP A 113 -2.23 11.94 43.37
CA ASP A 113 -3.22 11.65 44.41
C ASP A 113 -2.61 11.75 45.83
N ARG A 114 -1.45 11.13 46.05
CA ARG A 114 -0.74 11.22 47.33
C ARG A 114 -0.35 12.66 47.68
N ALA A 115 0.09 13.44 46.68
CA ALA A 115 0.42 14.84 46.88
C ALA A 115 -0.82 15.66 47.26
N MET A 116 -1.99 15.41 46.63
CA MET A 116 -3.25 16.07 46.93
C MET A 116 -3.77 15.72 48.34
N VAL A 117 -3.75 14.43 48.68
CA VAL A 117 -4.12 13.96 50.01
C VAL A 117 -3.21 14.58 51.09
N THR A 118 -1.90 14.64 50.83
CA THR A 118 -0.91 15.23 51.74
C THR A 118 -1.12 16.73 51.94
N LEU A 119 -1.51 17.43 50.87
CA LEU A 119 -1.78 18.87 50.85
C LEU A 119 -3.21 19.21 51.40
N LYS A 120 -4.03 18.19 51.72
CA LYS A 120 -5.43 18.35 52.16
C LYS A 120 -6.24 19.29 51.26
N MET A 121 -6.04 19.18 49.95
CA MET A 121 -6.79 19.99 48.99
C MET A 121 -8.23 19.47 48.85
N PRO A 122 -9.24 20.35 48.83
CA PRO A 122 -10.63 19.96 48.56
C PRO A 122 -10.74 19.33 47.15
N GLU A 123 -11.57 18.29 47.00
CA GLU A 123 -11.78 17.60 45.74
C GLU A 123 -12.34 18.49 44.62
N ASP A 124 -13.10 19.50 44.97
CA ASP A 124 -13.75 20.45 44.05
C ASP A 124 -12.85 21.62 43.64
N MET A 125 -11.61 21.67 44.13
CA MET A 125 -10.71 22.76 43.82
C MET A 125 -9.87 22.49 42.56
N PRO A 126 -9.98 23.28 41.46
CA PRO A 126 -9.17 23.09 40.28
C PRO A 126 -7.69 23.33 40.61
N ILE A 127 -6.86 22.39 40.16
CA ILE A 127 -5.41 22.44 40.38
C ILE A 127 -4.77 23.20 39.20
N GLU A 128 -4.44 24.47 39.40
CA GLU A 128 -3.66 25.27 38.49
C GLU A 128 -2.19 25.27 38.92
N SER A 129 -1.40 24.33 38.39
CA SER A 129 0.02 24.19 38.71
C SER A 129 0.87 24.00 37.50
N LYS A 130 1.91 24.82 37.36
CA LYS A 130 2.93 24.67 36.30
C LYS A 130 3.64 23.29 36.36
N TRP A 131 3.70 22.71 37.54
CA TRP A 131 4.27 21.38 37.76
C TRP A 131 3.38 20.31 37.10
N VAL A 132 2.07 20.34 37.37
CA VAL A 132 1.10 19.42 36.75
C VAL A 132 1.13 19.55 35.22
N SER A 133 1.12 20.77 34.70
CA SER A 133 1.20 21.01 33.25
C SER A 133 2.45 20.38 32.62
N ARG A 134 3.61 20.47 33.30
CA ARG A 134 4.86 19.83 32.84
C ARG A 134 4.79 18.30 32.89
N GLN A 135 4.13 17.72 33.89
CA GLN A 135 3.94 16.27 33.96
C GLN A 135 3.06 15.77 32.80
N ILE A 136 1.97 16.47 32.51
CA ILE A 136 1.10 16.16 31.37
C ILE A 136 1.89 16.22 30.05
N GLU A 137 2.69 17.28 29.86
CA GLU A 137 3.52 17.40 28.66
C GLU A 137 4.56 16.28 28.56
N SER A 138 5.17 15.88 29.69
CA SER A 138 6.11 14.75 29.72
C SER A 138 5.43 13.44 29.36
N ALA A 139 4.21 13.23 29.89
CA ALA A 139 3.38 12.09 29.57
C ALA A 139 3.09 11.98 28.08
N GLN A 140 2.60 13.07 27.48
CA GLN A 140 2.35 13.11 26.04
C GLN A 140 3.62 12.83 25.21
N LYS A 141 4.78 13.39 25.61
CA LYS A 141 6.06 13.11 24.93
C LYS A 141 6.43 11.63 24.96
N GLN A 142 6.18 10.92 26.07
CA GLN A 142 6.47 9.49 26.19
C GLN A 142 5.54 8.66 25.30
N VAL A 143 4.22 8.95 25.29
CA VAL A 143 3.27 8.27 24.40
C VAL A 143 3.61 8.54 22.93
N GLU A 144 3.91 9.80 22.58
CA GLU A 144 4.35 10.15 21.21
C GLU A 144 5.60 9.37 20.80
N ALA A 145 6.59 9.23 21.70
CA ALA A 145 7.81 8.46 21.45
C ALA A 145 7.52 6.97 21.25
N GLN A 146 6.68 6.38 22.10
CA GLN A 146 6.28 4.98 21.98
C GLN A 146 5.52 4.72 20.67
N ASN A 147 4.54 5.57 20.34
CA ASN A 147 3.80 5.48 19.08
C ASN A 147 4.70 5.70 17.87
N PHE A 148 5.73 6.56 17.99
CA PHE A 148 6.72 6.74 16.93
C PHE A 148 7.55 5.48 16.70
N GLU A 149 8.05 4.83 17.75
CA GLU A 149 8.81 3.58 17.61
C GLU A 149 7.95 2.43 17.07
N MET A 150 6.69 2.32 17.49
CA MET A 150 5.77 1.35 16.90
C MET A 150 5.59 1.57 15.39
N ARG A 151 5.32 2.81 14.97
CA ARG A 151 5.19 3.13 13.53
C ARG A 151 6.47 2.90 12.76
N LYS A 152 7.62 3.26 13.34
CA LYS A 152 8.93 3.02 12.73
C LYS A 152 9.21 1.51 12.54
N ASN A 153 8.81 0.69 13.48
CA ASN A 153 8.93 -0.76 13.34
C ASN A 153 8.02 -1.30 12.23
N VAL A 154 6.77 -0.85 12.15
CA VAL A 154 5.87 -1.22 11.04
C VAL A 154 6.48 -0.84 9.68
N LEU A 155 7.03 0.38 9.55
CA LEU A 155 7.67 0.83 8.32
C LEU A 155 8.86 -0.02 7.89
N LYS A 156 9.62 -0.59 8.83
CA LYS A 156 10.74 -1.50 8.50
C LYS A 156 10.28 -2.79 7.83
N TYR A 157 9.12 -3.33 8.23
CA TYR A 157 8.51 -4.47 7.56
C TYR A 157 7.94 -4.08 6.20
N ASP A 158 7.29 -2.94 6.12
CA ASP A 158 6.72 -2.43 4.86
C ASP A 158 7.81 -2.11 3.82
N ASP A 159 9.02 -1.71 4.26
CA ASP A 159 10.16 -1.46 3.37
C ASP A 159 10.58 -2.70 2.57
N VAL A 160 10.49 -3.90 3.15
CA VAL A 160 10.79 -5.16 2.45
C VAL A 160 9.85 -5.33 1.28
N MET A 161 8.55 -5.27 1.54
CA MET A 161 7.51 -5.37 0.51
C MET A 161 7.60 -4.24 -0.51
N ASN A 162 7.96 -3.05 -0.07
CA ASN A 162 8.05 -1.90 -0.97
C ASN A 162 9.19 -2.04 -1.98
N ARG A 163 10.33 -2.62 -1.58
CA ARG A 163 11.43 -2.93 -2.52
C ARG A 163 11.00 -3.96 -3.57
N GLN A 164 10.38 -5.05 -3.15
CA GLN A 164 9.85 -6.08 -4.05
C GLN A 164 8.81 -5.49 -5.02
N ARG A 165 7.90 -4.66 -4.51
CA ARG A 165 6.89 -3.95 -5.31
C ARG A 165 7.51 -3.06 -6.38
N HIS A 166 8.61 -2.37 -6.07
CA HIS A 166 9.28 -1.51 -7.05
C HIS A 166 9.86 -2.32 -8.22
N VAL A 167 10.40 -3.51 -7.96
CA VAL A 167 10.89 -4.42 -9.02
C VAL A 167 9.70 -4.86 -9.89
N ILE A 168 8.68 -5.47 -9.29
CA ILE A 168 7.54 -6.01 -10.02
C ILE A 168 6.79 -4.94 -10.83
N TYR A 169 6.52 -3.77 -10.22
CA TYR A 169 5.81 -2.69 -10.93
C TYR A 169 6.69 -2.00 -11.97
N GLY A 170 8.00 -2.00 -11.78
CA GLY A 170 8.95 -1.52 -12.76
C GLY A 170 8.92 -2.40 -14.01
N ASP A 171 9.02 -3.70 -13.86
CA ASP A 171 9.00 -4.66 -14.98
C ASP A 171 7.63 -4.68 -15.66
N ARG A 172 6.55 -4.72 -14.88
CA ARG A 172 5.18 -4.61 -15.41
C ARG A 172 4.99 -3.35 -16.26
N ARG A 173 5.51 -2.22 -15.81
CA ARG A 173 5.41 -0.95 -16.53
C ARG A 173 6.16 -0.99 -17.87
N LYS A 174 7.37 -1.55 -17.89
CA LYS A 174 8.14 -1.70 -19.15
C LYS A 174 7.34 -2.46 -20.22
N VAL A 175 6.72 -3.58 -19.82
CA VAL A 175 5.87 -4.38 -20.72
C VAL A 175 4.65 -3.57 -21.22
N LEU A 176 3.97 -2.85 -20.32
CA LEU A 176 2.81 -2.02 -20.67
C LEU A 176 3.16 -0.83 -21.57
N GLU A 177 4.33 -0.24 -21.40
CA GLU A 177 4.82 0.87 -22.23
C GLU A 177 5.31 0.39 -23.60
N GLY A 178 5.25 -0.92 -23.88
CA GLY A 178 5.56 -1.50 -25.16
C GLY A 178 7.06 -1.73 -25.40
N ALA A 179 7.82 -1.94 -24.32
CA ALA A 179 9.22 -2.35 -24.45
C ALA A 179 9.32 -3.63 -25.28
N ASP A 180 10.39 -3.72 -26.06
CA ASP A 180 10.75 -4.96 -26.71
C ASP A 180 11.24 -5.96 -25.65
N VAL A 181 10.49 -7.04 -25.48
CA VAL A 181 10.75 -8.07 -24.48
C VAL A 181 11.38 -9.33 -25.07
N GLU A 182 11.53 -9.42 -26.39
CA GLU A 182 12.06 -10.60 -27.08
C GLU A 182 13.42 -11.02 -26.52
N ALA A 183 14.38 -10.10 -26.53
CA ALA A 183 15.74 -10.40 -26.07
C ALA A 183 15.79 -10.86 -24.61
N GLU A 184 14.93 -10.28 -23.75
CA GLU A 184 14.83 -10.67 -22.36
C GLU A 184 14.19 -12.05 -22.20
N LEU A 185 13.18 -12.38 -22.99
CA LEU A 185 12.53 -13.69 -22.97
C LEU A 185 13.47 -14.78 -23.52
N ARG A 186 14.21 -14.53 -24.58
CA ARG A 186 15.23 -15.45 -25.09
C ARG A 186 16.31 -15.72 -24.03
N ALA A 187 16.84 -14.69 -23.38
CA ALA A 187 17.79 -14.84 -22.28
C ALA A 187 17.17 -15.50 -21.04
N THR A 188 15.86 -15.37 -20.83
CA THR A 188 15.15 -16.05 -19.74
C THR A 188 14.97 -17.54 -20.07
N THR A 189 14.64 -17.87 -21.32
CA THR A 189 14.58 -19.25 -21.80
C THR A 189 15.93 -19.95 -21.60
N ASP A 190 17.04 -19.32 -22.00
CA ASP A 190 18.38 -19.88 -21.79
C ASP A 190 18.66 -20.17 -20.31
N ARG A 191 18.26 -19.26 -19.40
CA ARG A 191 18.47 -19.45 -17.95
C ARG A 191 17.60 -20.56 -17.38
N VAL A 192 16.36 -20.68 -17.83
CA VAL A 192 15.45 -21.74 -17.38
C VAL A 192 15.94 -23.11 -17.84
N VAL A 193 16.37 -23.20 -19.11
CA VAL A 193 16.95 -24.41 -19.68
C VAL A 193 18.23 -24.81 -18.95
N GLU A 194 19.15 -23.87 -18.73
CA GLU A 194 20.40 -24.12 -17.97
C GLU A 194 20.10 -24.61 -16.56
N ALA A 195 19.15 -23.98 -15.85
CA ALA A 195 18.78 -24.41 -14.51
C ALA A 195 18.17 -25.83 -14.51
N GLY A 196 17.35 -26.15 -15.52
CA GLY A 196 16.77 -27.48 -15.73
C GLY A 196 17.86 -28.54 -15.96
N VAL A 197 18.82 -28.27 -16.84
CA VAL A 197 19.93 -29.18 -17.09
C VAL A 197 20.79 -29.38 -15.84
N ARG A 198 21.24 -28.29 -15.19
CA ARG A 198 22.10 -28.36 -14.01
C ARG A 198 21.45 -29.10 -12.84
N LYS A 199 20.14 -29.05 -12.70
CA LYS A 199 19.40 -29.73 -11.64
C LYS A 199 19.58 -31.26 -11.67
N TYR A 200 19.73 -31.84 -12.86
CA TYR A 200 19.84 -33.29 -13.09
C TYR A 200 21.23 -33.73 -13.50
N ALA A 201 22.06 -32.81 -14.00
CA ALA A 201 23.44 -33.07 -14.41
C ALA A 201 24.45 -32.45 -13.41
N GLU A 202 24.25 -32.71 -12.10
CA GLU A 202 25.15 -32.27 -11.03
C GLU A 202 26.10 -33.42 -10.65
N GLY A 203 27.39 -33.12 -10.48
CA GLY A 203 28.40 -34.10 -10.06
C GLY A 203 29.03 -34.86 -11.21
N TYR A 204 29.23 -36.18 -11.06
CA TYR A 204 29.82 -37.01 -12.09
C TYR A 204 28.76 -37.45 -13.11
N SER A 205 29.17 -37.55 -14.40
CA SER A 205 28.25 -37.91 -15.49
C SER A 205 27.54 -39.27 -15.31
N GLU A 206 28.16 -40.19 -14.55
CA GLU A 206 27.58 -41.50 -14.21
C GLU A 206 26.37 -41.39 -13.24
N ASP A 207 26.25 -40.28 -12.54
CA ASP A 207 25.18 -40.01 -11.57
C ASP A 207 24.04 -39.15 -12.18
N TRP A 208 24.16 -38.71 -13.44
CA TRP A 208 23.17 -37.86 -14.09
C TRP A 208 21.89 -38.62 -14.42
N ASP A 209 20.73 -38.01 -14.13
CA ASP A 209 19.43 -38.55 -14.52
C ASP A 209 18.90 -37.86 -15.77
N LEU A 210 19.45 -38.28 -16.92
CA LEU A 210 19.11 -37.66 -18.22
C LEU A 210 17.65 -37.92 -18.60
N ASP A 211 17.05 -39.04 -18.23
CA ASP A 211 15.64 -39.33 -18.49
C ASP A 211 14.72 -38.38 -17.73
N ALA A 212 15.00 -38.15 -16.43
CA ALA A 212 14.23 -37.20 -15.64
C ALA A 212 14.42 -35.76 -16.12
N MET A 213 15.65 -35.38 -16.48
CA MET A 213 15.96 -34.08 -17.07
C MET A 213 15.15 -33.85 -18.37
N TRP A 214 15.19 -34.82 -19.27
CA TRP A 214 14.48 -34.74 -20.55
C TRP A 214 12.97 -34.57 -20.36
N ASN A 215 12.40 -35.34 -19.47
CA ASN A 215 10.98 -35.27 -19.16
C ASN A 215 10.59 -33.90 -18.56
N GLU A 216 11.40 -33.34 -17.65
CA GLU A 216 11.13 -32.02 -17.07
C GLU A 216 11.29 -30.90 -18.08
N ILE A 217 12.39 -30.86 -18.82
CA ILE A 217 12.64 -29.86 -19.86
C ILE A 217 11.59 -29.94 -20.98
N GLY A 218 11.18 -31.14 -21.35
CA GLY A 218 10.11 -31.36 -22.33
C GLY A 218 8.75 -30.82 -21.92
N THR A 219 8.51 -30.54 -20.62
CA THR A 219 7.31 -29.81 -20.18
C THR A 219 7.45 -28.30 -20.36
N VAL A 220 8.66 -27.79 -20.47
CA VAL A 220 8.95 -26.37 -20.64
C VAL A 220 8.89 -25.94 -22.10
N TYR A 221 9.58 -26.68 -22.97
CA TYR A 221 9.56 -26.42 -24.42
C TYR A 221 9.62 -27.75 -25.23
N PRO A 222 9.17 -27.78 -26.48
CA PRO A 222 9.21 -28.97 -27.30
C PRO A 222 10.66 -29.28 -27.76
N VAL A 223 11.34 -30.15 -26.99
CA VAL A 223 12.74 -30.55 -27.27
C VAL A 223 12.85 -31.28 -28.60
N GLY A 224 13.73 -30.80 -29.45
CA GLY A 224 13.99 -31.35 -30.76
C GLY A 224 15.22 -32.26 -30.83
N LEU A 225 16.00 -32.35 -29.76
CA LEU A 225 17.19 -33.20 -29.65
C LEU A 225 16.82 -34.67 -29.46
N ASP A 226 17.76 -35.59 -29.72
CA ASP A 226 17.58 -37.03 -29.47
C ASP A 226 18.35 -37.43 -28.18
N LEU A 227 17.68 -37.97 -27.19
CA LEU A 227 18.27 -38.37 -25.91
C LEU A 227 19.41 -39.40 -26.08
N ASP A 228 19.26 -40.30 -27.05
CA ASP A 228 20.26 -41.38 -27.32
C ASP A 228 21.63 -40.82 -27.75
N GLU A 229 21.68 -39.60 -28.33
CA GLU A 229 22.94 -38.95 -28.70
C GLU A 229 23.76 -38.47 -27.49
N TYR A 230 23.12 -38.29 -26.36
CA TYR A 230 23.75 -37.78 -25.13
C TYR A 230 24.03 -38.85 -24.07
N ALA A 231 23.75 -40.12 -24.38
CA ALA A 231 23.97 -41.23 -23.46
C ALA A 231 25.41 -41.36 -22.94
N ASP A 232 26.39 -40.97 -23.75
CA ASP A 232 27.83 -40.97 -23.43
C ASP A 232 28.39 -39.58 -23.12
N CYS A 233 27.55 -38.55 -23.02
CA CYS A 233 27.99 -37.18 -22.75
C CYS A 233 28.61 -37.07 -21.36
N GLN A 234 29.75 -36.39 -21.26
CA GLN A 234 30.47 -36.19 -19.98
C GLN A 234 30.69 -34.70 -19.63
N ASP A 235 30.31 -33.81 -20.54
CA ASP A 235 30.44 -32.37 -20.40
C ASP A 235 29.06 -31.71 -20.23
N VAL A 236 28.79 -31.20 -19.01
CA VAL A 236 27.54 -30.54 -18.72
C VAL A 236 27.37 -29.20 -19.46
N GLU A 237 28.49 -28.53 -19.78
CA GLU A 237 28.43 -27.26 -20.50
C GLU A 237 28.06 -27.49 -21.98
N GLU A 238 28.56 -28.57 -22.60
CA GLU A 238 28.15 -28.99 -23.97
C GLU A 238 26.65 -29.28 -24.00
N LEU A 239 26.14 -30.04 -23.01
CA LEU A 239 24.72 -30.35 -22.87
C LEU A 239 23.88 -29.07 -22.73
N ILE A 240 24.33 -28.11 -21.91
CA ILE A 240 23.64 -26.85 -21.69
C ILE A 240 23.59 -26.00 -22.97
N GLU A 241 24.71 -25.93 -23.72
CA GLU A 241 24.77 -25.16 -24.96
C GLU A 241 23.87 -25.73 -26.05
N ASP A 242 23.83 -27.06 -26.18
CA ASP A 242 22.97 -27.73 -27.14
C ASP A 242 21.48 -27.55 -26.84
N PHE A 243 21.09 -27.72 -25.57
CA PHE A 243 19.70 -27.47 -25.14
C PHE A 243 19.29 -26.02 -25.29
N LYS A 244 20.18 -25.06 -25.00
CA LYS A 244 19.91 -23.64 -25.28
C LYS A 244 19.72 -23.37 -26.77
N ALA A 245 20.58 -23.92 -27.61
CA ALA A 245 20.47 -23.77 -29.06
C ALA A 245 19.15 -24.34 -29.57
N ASP A 246 18.76 -25.54 -29.17
CA ASP A 246 17.48 -26.15 -29.56
C ASP A 246 16.29 -25.33 -29.07
N ALA A 247 16.34 -24.79 -27.84
CA ALA A 247 15.28 -23.92 -27.32
C ALA A 247 15.13 -22.62 -28.12
N GLN A 248 16.26 -22.03 -28.59
CA GLN A 248 16.21 -20.87 -29.48
C GLN A 248 15.66 -21.23 -30.87
N GLU A 249 15.98 -22.37 -31.39
CA GLU A 249 15.37 -22.86 -32.63
C GLU A 249 13.88 -23.14 -32.49
N ALA A 250 13.46 -23.68 -31.33
CA ALA A 250 12.05 -23.87 -31.04
C ALA A 250 11.30 -22.53 -30.95
N TYR A 251 11.95 -21.50 -30.38
CA TYR A 251 11.40 -20.14 -30.33
C TYR A 251 11.22 -19.56 -31.75
N ASP A 252 12.22 -19.70 -32.62
CA ASP A 252 12.17 -19.22 -34.00
C ASP A 252 11.10 -19.96 -34.82
N ARG A 253 10.96 -21.27 -34.62
CA ARG A 253 9.85 -22.06 -35.19
C ARG A 253 8.50 -21.51 -34.77
N ARG A 254 8.32 -21.27 -33.48
CA ARG A 254 7.08 -20.74 -32.91
C ARG A 254 6.73 -19.36 -33.46
N GLU A 255 7.72 -18.47 -33.56
CA GLU A 255 7.54 -17.14 -34.16
C GLU A 255 7.18 -17.23 -35.64
N SER A 256 7.80 -18.14 -36.38
CA SER A 256 7.49 -18.37 -37.82
C SER A 256 6.06 -18.90 -38.00
N GLU A 257 5.56 -19.75 -37.11
CA GLU A 257 4.19 -20.30 -37.14
C GLU A 257 3.14 -19.25 -36.85
N LEU A 258 3.35 -18.41 -35.82
CA LEU A 258 2.39 -17.44 -35.35
C LEU A 258 2.46 -16.10 -36.10
N GLY A 259 3.62 -15.79 -36.64
CA GLY A 259 4.00 -14.49 -37.20
C GLY A 259 4.43 -13.51 -36.10
N GLU A 260 5.38 -12.65 -36.45
CA GLU A 260 6.04 -11.71 -35.52
C GLU A 260 5.06 -10.89 -34.67
N ALA A 261 4.03 -10.29 -35.25
CA ALA A 261 3.08 -9.45 -34.56
C ALA A 261 2.29 -10.22 -33.49
N THR A 262 1.87 -11.44 -33.79
CA THR A 262 1.13 -12.29 -32.83
C THR A 262 2.05 -12.78 -31.74
N MET A 263 3.29 -13.13 -32.07
CA MET A 263 4.30 -13.54 -31.08
C MET A 263 4.59 -12.41 -30.07
N ARG A 264 4.81 -11.19 -30.53
CA ARG A 264 5.01 -10.01 -29.66
C ARG A 264 3.80 -9.76 -28.75
N GLN A 265 2.59 -10.01 -29.23
CA GLN A 265 1.39 -9.89 -28.41
C GLN A 265 1.32 -11.00 -27.36
N LEU A 266 1.56 -12.25 -27.75
CA LEU A 266 1.58 -13.40 -26.85
C LEU A 266 2.59 -13.20 -25.71
N GLU A 267 3.79 -12.79 -26.00
CA GLU A 267 4.85 -12.51 -25.03
C GLU A 267 4.39 -11.54 -23.96
N ARG A 268 3.78 -10.41 -24.35
CA ARG A 268 3.28 -9.40 -23.42
C ARG A 268 2.14 -9.93 -22.56
N GLU A 269 1.19 -10.65 -23.15
CA GLU A 269 0.05 -11.21 -22.45
C GLU A 269 0.47 -12.27 -21.44
N VAL A 270 1.39 -13.16 -21.81
CA VAL A 270 1.94 -14.18 -20.92
C VAL A 270 2.69 -13.53 -19.76
N LEU A 271 3.61 -12.61 -20.06
CA LEU A 271 4.37 -11.89 -19.02
C LEU A 271 3.46 -11.21 -18.01
N LEU A 272 2.47 -10.44 -18.47
CA LEU A 272 1.57 -9.71 -17.58
C LEU A 272 0.68 -10.66 -16.78
N THR A 273 0.14 -11.70 -17.41
CA THR A 273 -0.79 -12.63 -16.75
C THR A 273 -0.10 -13.44 -15.65
N VAL A 274 1.08 -13.99 -15.96
CA VAL A 274 1.85 -14.79 -15.00
C VAL A 274 2.38 -13.90 -13.88
N LEU A 275 2.92 -12.71 -14.21
CA LEU A 275 3.43 -11.75 -13.22
C LEU A 275 2.34 -11.33 -12.23
N ASP A 276 1.16 -10.93 -12.74
CA ASP A 276 0.07 -10.46 -11.90
C ASP A 276 -0.48 -11.58 -10.99
N ARG A 277 -0.48 -12.84 -11.45
CA ARG A 277 -0.88 -13.98 -10.64
C ARG A 277 0.16 -14.30 -9.58
N LYS A 278 1.42 -14.50 -9.94
CA LYS A 278 2.52 -14.84 -9.02
C LYS A 278 2.71 -13.76 -7.96
N TRP A 279 2.63 -12.50 -8.37
CA TRP A 279 2.71 -11.39 -7.41
C TRP A 279 1.57 -11.38 -6.39
N ARG A 280 0.35 -11.69 -6.81
CA ARG A 280 -0.79 -11.80 -5.91
C ARG A 280 -0.61 -12.93 -4.90
N GLU A 281 -0.18 -14.10 -5.36
CA GLU A 281 0.12 -15.25 -4.51
C GLU A 281 1.20 -14.90 -3.49
N HIS A 282 2.29 -14.28 -3.95
CA HIS A 282 3.39 -13.84 -3.08
C HIS A 282 2.96 -12.83 -2.02
N LEU A 283 2.05 -11.90 -2.34
CA LEU A 283 1.49 -10.98 -1.35
C LEU A 283 0.81 -11.72 -0.20
N TYR A 284 0.02 -12.76 -0.49
CA TYR A 284 -0.62 -13.59 0.54
C TYR A 284 0.41 -14.37 1.36
N GLU A 285 1.42 -14.92 0.74
CA GLU A 285 2.49 -15.63 1.43
C GLU A 285 3.29 -14.71 2.36
N MET A 286 3.59 -13.49 1.93
CA MET A 286 4.28 -12.49 2.74
C MET A 286 3.44 -11.99 3.92
N ASP A 287 2.12 -11.86 3.75
CA ASP A 287 1.22 -11.53 4.85
C ASP A 287 1.19 -12.68 5.88
N TYR A 288 1.15 -13.92 5.43
CA TYR A 288 1.22 -15.10 6.29
C TYR A 288 2.56 -15.19 7.04
N LEU A 289 3.68 -14.93 6.33
CA LEU A 289 5.00 -14.84 6.96
C LEU A 289 5.02 -13.78 8.06
N ARG A 290 4.45 -12.60 7.79
CA ARG A 290 4.40 -11.49 8.74
C ARG A 290 3.62 -11.83 10.01
N GLU A 291 2.52 -12.56 9.90
CA GLU A 291 1.75 -13.00 11.06
C GLU A 291 2.53 -13.97 11.95
N GLY A 292 3.28 -14.88 11.32
CA GLY A 292 4.06 -15.91 12.02
C GLY A 292 5.44 -15.48 12.51
N ILE A 293 6.00 -14.39 11.98
CA ILE A 293 7.41 -14.03 12.19
C ILE A 293 7.74 -13.70 13.66
N GLY A 294 6.76 -13.19 14.41
CA GLY A 294 6.93 -12.88 15.83
C GLY A 294 7.34 -14.09 16.69
N LEU A 295 7.00 -15.31 16.25
CA LEU A 295 7.39 -16.54 16.93
C LEU A 295 8.91 -16.81 16.86
N ARG A 296 9.63 -16.22 15.90
CA ARG A 296 11.09 -16.32 15.76
C ARG A 296 11.82 -15.66 16.94
N ALA A 297 11.18 -14.69 17.61
CA ALA A 297 11.73 -14.09 18.83
C ALA A 297 11.94 -15.11 19.97
N MET A 298 11.13 -16.17 20.00
CA MET A 298 11.29 -17.26 21.00
C MET A 298 12.62 -18.03 20.81
N ALA A 299 13.16 -18.04 19.58
CA ALA A 299 14.47 -18.62 19.27
C ALA A 299 15.62 -17.62 19.40
N GLN A 300 15.43 -16.49 20.08
CA GLN A 300 16.41 -15.40 20.25
C GLN A 300 16.90 -14.79 18.91
N ARG A 301 16.10 -14.89 17.86
CA ARG A 301 16.39 -14.26 16.57
C ARG A 301 15.61 -12.95 16.45
N ASP A 302 16.22 -11.96 15.78
CA ASP A 302 15.52 -10.72 15.48
C ASP A 302 14.44 -10.98 14.41
N PRO A 303 13.14 -10.80 14.74
CA PRO A 303 12.05 -11.07 13.79
C PRO A 303 12.15 -10.28 12.51
N LEU A 304 12.68 -9.05 12.54
CA LEU A 304 12.82 -8.22 11.35
C LEU A 304 13.89 -8.79 10.41
N VAL A 305 15.03 -9.24 10.95
CA VAL A 305 16.11 -9.82 10.16
C VAL A 305 15.64 -11.14 9.51
N GLU A 306 14.93 -11.98 10.27
CA GLU A 306 14.38 -13.22 9.73
C GLU A 306 13.30 -12.92 8.66
N TYR A 307 12.44 -11.92 8.86
CA TYR A 307 11.47 -11.50 7.86
C TYR A 307 12.13 -11.01 6.57
N GLN A 308 13.21 -10.25 6.67
CA GLN A 308 13.97 -9.78 5.51
C GLN A 308 14.59 -10.95 4.74
N ARG A 309 15.16 -11.92 5.46
CA ARG A 309 15.79 -13.09 4.87
C ARG A 309 14.77 -14.02 4.22
N GLU A 310 13.79 -14.50 5.01
CA GLU A 310 12.77 -15.43 4.53
C GLU A 310 11.93 -14.81 3.40
N GLY A 311 11.54 -13.53 3.53
CA GLY A 311 10.82 -12.80 2.48
C GLY A 311 11.65 -12.54 1.22
N GLY A 312 12.98 -12.42 1.34
CA GLY A 312 13.90 -12.36 0.22
C GLY A 312 13.98 -13.70 -0.52
N ASP A 313 14.12 -14.80 0.23
CA ASP A 313 14.16 -16.15 -0.32
C ASP A 313 12.85 -16.51 -1.04
N MET A 314 11.70 -16.18 -0.44
CA MET A 314 10.38 -16.37 -1.05
C MET A 314 10.21 -15.56 -2.33
N PHE A 315 10.69 -14.30 -2.35
CA PHE A 315 10.65 -13.46 -3.54
C PHE A 315 11.50 -14.03 -4.69
N ASN A 316 12.71 -14.51 -4.38
CA ASN A 316 13.57 -15.14 -5.38
C ASN A 316 12.92 -16.41 -5.94
N SER A 317 12.38 -17.27 -5.09
CA SER A 317 11.65 -18.48 -5.52
C SER A 317 10.44 -18.15 -6.37
N MET A 318 9.69 -17.10 -6.03
CA MET A 318 8.57 -16.61 -6.86
C MET A 318 9.05 -16.12 -8.22
N MET A 319 10.17 -15.38 -8.28
CA MET A 319 10.73 -14.89 -9.55
C MET A 319 11.28 -16.02 -10.44
N ASP A 320 11.84 -17.07 -9.85
CA ASP A 320 12.29 -18.23 -10.61
C ASP A 320 11.10 -19.04 -11.13
N SER A 321 10.09 -19.28 -10.30
CA SER A 321 8.84 -19.90 -10.74
C SER A 321 8.09 -19.06 -11.80
N PHE A 322 8.18 -17.73 -11.72
CA PHE A 322 7.65 -16.83 -12.75
C PHE A 322 8.33 -17.04 -14.10
N LYS A 323 9.67 -17.12 -14.11
CA LYS A 323 10.45 -17.34 -15.36
C LYS A 323 10.12 -18.69 -16.00
N GLU A 324 10.12 -19.76 -15.20
CA GLU A 324 9.79 -21.12 -15.66
C GLU A 324 8.38 -21.16 -16.28
N GLU A 325 7.42 -20.56 -15.61
CA GLU A 325 6.04 -20.58 -16.07
C GLU A 325 5.81 -19.71 -17.30
N VAL A 326 6.49 -18.56 -17.41
CA VAL A 326 6.45 -17.72 -18.61
C VAL A 326 6.98 -18.49 -19.81
N VAL A 327 8.13 -19.14 -19.68
CA VAL A 327 8.71 -19.94 -20.77
C VAL A 327 7.78 -21.10 -21.13
N GLY A 328 7.28 -21.83 -20.14
CA GLY A 328 6.33 -22.94 -20.36
C GLY A 328 5.07 -22.49 -21.11
N PHE A 329 4.47 -21.35 -20.74
CA PHE A 329 3.29 -20.84 -21.46
C PHE A 329 3.63 -20.32 -22.86
N LEU A 330 4.78 -19.72 -23.05
CA LEU A 330 5.21 -19.22 -24.35
C LEU A 330 5.24 -20.33 -25.40
N PHE A 331 5.70 -21.52 -25.02
CA PHE A 331 5.81 -22.66 -25.94
C PHE A 331 4.54 -23.52 -26.02
N ASN A 332 3.80 -23.67 -24.92
CA ASN A 332 2.72 -24.65 -24.85
C ASN A 332 1.30 -24.05 -25.01
N LEU A 333 1.12 -22.72 -25.02
CA LEU A 333 -0.20 -22.13 -25.24
C LEU A 333 -0.65 -22.34 -26.69
N GLU A 334 -1.79 -23.01 -26.86
CA GLU A 334 -2.47 -23.11 -28.15
C GLU A 334 -3.22 -21.79 -28.41
N ILE A 335 -2.92 -21.15 -29.55
CA ILE A 335 -3.61 -19.94 -29.97
C ILE A 335 -4.62 -20.36 -31.05
N GLU A 336 -5.92 -20.23 -30.73
CA GLU A 336 -6.93 -20.35 -31.77
C GLU A 336 -6.84 -19.16 -32.71
N THR A 337 -6.24 -19.38 -33.93
CA THR A 337 -6.28 -18.42 -35.00
C THR A 337 -7.65 -18.44 -35.67
N GLY A 338 -8.65 -17.87 -34.97
CA GLY A 338 -9.95 -17.60 -35.57
C GLY A 338 -9.94 -16.26 -36.30
N PRO A 339 -10.86 -16.02 -37.28
CA PRO A 339 -10.95 -14.74 -37.93
C PRO A 339 -11.20 -13.64 -36.93
N GLN A 340 -10.42 -12.55 -37.02
CA GLN A 340 -10.47 -11.41 -36.09
C GLN A 340 -11.91 -10.94 -35.81
N VAL A 341 -12.47 -11.37 -34.73
CA VAL A 341 -13.62 -10.71 -34.10
C VAL A 341 -13.04 -9.92 -32.95
N GLY A 342 -12.91 -8.63 -33.18
CA GLY A 342 -12.43 -7.70 -32.17
C GLY A 342 -13.27 -7.77 -30.88
N LEU A 343 -12.61 -7.40 -29.80
CA LEU A 343 -13.08 -7.28 -28.42
C LEU A 343 -12.95 -8.56 -27.59
N VAL A 344 -11.74 -8.81 -27.12
CA VAL A 344 -11.59 -9.46 -25.82
C VAL A 344 -12.04 -8.44 -24.76
N THR A 345 -13.27 -8.56 -24.33
CA THR A 345 -13.76 -7.84 -23.14
C THR A 345 -13.09 -8.45 -21.92
N CYS A 346 -12.04 -7.82 -21.46
CA CYS A 346 -11.45 -8.13 -20.17
C CYS A 346 -12.52 -7.87 -19.10
N LEU A 347 -13.17 -8.91 -18.61
CA LEU A 347 -14.06 -8.84 -17.45
C LEU A 347 -13.19 -8.46 -16.24
N LEU A 348 -13.06 -7.16 -16.00
CA LEU A 348 -12.63 -6.63 -14.73
C LEU A 348 -13.63 -7.07 -13.66
N TYR A 349 -13.26 -8.08 -12.91
CA TYR A 349 -13.98 -8.47 -11.71
C TYR A 349 -13.75 -7.38 -10.67
N THR A 350 -14.64 -6.41 -10.63
CA THR A 350 -14.77 -5.50 -9.50
C THR A 350 -15.54 -6.23 -8.41
N SER A 351 -14.83 -6.87 -7.47
CA SER A 351 -15.46 -7.27 -6.23
C SER A 351 -15.73 -6.02 -5.39
N PRO A 352 -16.93 -5.80 -4.85
CA PRO A 352 -17.16 -4.75 -3.88
C PRO A 352 -16.38 -5.10 -2.61
N SER A 353 -15.56 -4.16 -2.17
CA SER A 353 -14.92 -4.18 -0.85
C SER A 353 -15.99 -4.06 0.24
N PRO A 354 -15.88 -4.80 1.38
CA PRO A 354 -16.75 -4.65 2.52
C PRO A 354 -16.57 -3.32 3.26
#